data_9bd232dbeb9559f97dfcf9d57cf856cc
#
_entry.id   9bd232dbeb9559f97dfcf9d57cf856cc
#
_cell.length_a   1.000
_cell.length_b   1.000
_cell.length_c   1.000
_cell.angle_alpha   90.00
_cell.angle_beta   90.00
_cell.angle_gamma   90.00
#
_symmetry.space_group_name_H-M   'P 1'
#
loop_
_entity.id
_entity.type
_entity.pdbx_description
1 polymer ?
#
loop_
_entity_poly.entity_id
_entity_poly.type
_entity_poly.pdbx_seq_one_letter_code
_entity_poly.pdbx_strand_id
1 'polypeptide(L)'
;LNTPEAYADFALACLERGYRAFKLHTWQPPVVGAPDVRRDVEACVAVRKAVGDRMALMLDPYHYYSRIDACYLGRALQELDFAWIEEPMDEDSVSSYVWLADELQLPVCGPETAAGKLRTRAEWITRGAVDICRAGVGDVGGITPLMKAAHLSEAFGIDLEVHGGGAASLHALCAIGIRGRYYERGLLHPHLDYEEPKPWLCALEDPMDEGGFVHVSQGPGLGLEIDFEYIRA
;
A
#
# COMPACT_ATOMS: atom_id res chain seq x y z
N LEU A 1 -11.18 -9.88 8.16
CA LEU A 1 -10.56 -11.22 8.33
C LEU A 1 -10.18 -11.40 9.79
N ASN A 2 -10.37 -12.60 10.35
CA ASN A 2 -10.24 -12.80 11.80
C ASN A 2 -9.32 -13.97 12.20
N THR A 3 -8.75 -14.69 11.25
CA THR A 3 -7.76 -15.76 11.51
C THR A 3 -6.68 -15.75 10.43
N PRO A 4 -5.48 -16.35 10.69
CA PRO A 4 -4.44 -16.55 9.68
C PRO A 4 -4.95 -17.28 8.43
N GLU A 5 -5.80 -18.30 8.61
CA GLU A 5 -6.38 -19.08 7.52
C GLU A 5 -7.31 -18.23 6.64
N ALA A 6 -8.11 -17.34 7.26
CA ALA A 6 -8.97 -16.42 6.51
C ALA A 6 -8.19 -15.44 5.62
N TYR A 7 -7.00 -14.99 6.06
CA TYR A 7 -6.08 -14.22 5.21
C TYR A 7 -5.54 -15.05 4.06
N ALA A 8 -5.16 -16.31 4.32
CA ALA A 8 -4.65 -17.22 3.30
C ALA A 8 -5.71 -17.52 2.24
N ASP A 9 -6.93 -17.81 2.65
CA ASP A 9 -8.06 -18.08 1.74
C ASP A 9 -8.39 -16.85 0.89
N PHE A 10 -8.35 -15.66 1.49
CA PHE A 10 -8.61 -14.42 0.76
C PHE A 10 -7.49 -14.09 -0.24
N ALA A 11 -6.23 -14.33 0.12
CA ALA A 11 -5.10 -14.18 -0.80
C ALA A 11 -5.21 -15.15 -1.99
N LEU A 12 -5.64 -16.39 -1.77
CA LEU A 12 -5.92 -17.33 -2.86
C LEU A 12 -7.05 -16.84 -3.76
N ALA A 13 -8.14 -16.34 -3.19
CA ALA A 13 -9.24 -15.76 -3.97
C ALA A 13 -8.78 -14.55 -4.81
N CYS A 14 -7.91 -13.70 -4.26
CA CYS A 14 -7.29 -12.61 -5.02
C CYS A 14 -6.40 -13.12 -6.16
N LEU A 15 -5.58 -14.14 -5.90
CA LEU A 15 -4.75 -14.77 -6.93
C LEU A 15 -5.58 -15.35 -8.07
N GLU A 16 -6.69 -16.04 -7.77
CA GLU A 16 -7.62 -16.60 -8.75
C GLU A 16 -8.31 -15.52 -9.61
N ARG A 17 -8.52 -14.33 -9.04
CA ARG A 17 -9.03 -13.15 -9.75
C ARG A 17 -7.97 -12.45 -10.62
N GLY A 18 -6.72 -12.89 -10.58
CA GLY A 18 -5.64 -12.33 -11.40
C GLY A 18 -4.75 -11.30 -10.70
N TYR A 19 -4.96 -10.99 -9.42
CA TYR A 19 -4.07 -10.10 -8.66
C TYR A 19 -2.65 -10.67 -8.58
N ARG A 20 -1.64 -9.82 -8.75
CA ARG A 20 -0.22 -10.18 -8.79
C ARG A 20 0.52 -9.90 -7.49
N ALA A 21 -0.07 -9.11 -6.64
CA ALA A 21 0.47 -8.75 -5.33
C ALA A 21 -0.65 -8.73 -4.29
N PHE A 22 -0.28 -8.96 -3.04
CA PHE A 22 -1.21 -8.93 -1.92
C PHE A 22 -0.53 -8.28 -0.72
N LYS A 23 -1.07 -7.14 -0.27
CA LYS A 23 -0.65 -6.46 0.94
C LYS A 23 -1.61 -6.82 2.07
N LEU A 24 -1.10 -7.51 3.09
CA LEU A 24 -1.86 -7.77 4.29
C LEU A 24 -2.00 -6.47 5.07
N HIS A 25 -3.19 -6.25 5.60
CA HIS A 25 -3.47 -5.23 6.60
C HIS A 25 -4.03 -5.96 7.81
N THR A 26 -3.21 -6.11 8.85
CA THR A 26 -3.52 -7.02 9.94
C THR A 26 -4.40 -6.39 11.02
N TRP A 27 -4.64 -7.11 12.09
CA TRP A 27 -5.56 -6.69 13.13
C TRP A 27 -5.05 -5.47 13.91
N GLN A 28 -5.94 -4.52 14.12
CA GLN A 28 -5.67 -3.26 14.79
C GLN A 28 -6.70 -3.02 15.90
N PRO A 29 -6.41 -2.21 16.92
CA PRO A 29 -7.42 -1.73 17.84
C PRO A 29 -8.60 -1.08 17.11
N PRO A 30 -9.86 -1.30 17.52
CA PRO A 30 -10.27 -1.94 18.79
C PRO A 30 -10.46 -3.46 18.72
N VAL A 31 -9.88 -4.16 17.77
CA VAL A 31 -9.97 -5.63 17.72
C VAL A 31 -9.35 -6.22 18.98
N VAL A 32 -10.08 -7.10 19.63
CA VAL A 32 -9.61 -7.73 20.88
C VAL A 32 -8.33 -8.51 20.64
N GLY A 33 -7.31 -8.23 21.47
CA GLY A 33 -5.99 -8.85 21.35
C GLY A 33 -5.07 -8.23 20.31
N ALA A 34 -5.47 -7.16 19.62
CA ALA A 34 -4.59 -6.41 18.72
C ALA A 34 -3.99 -5.17 19.44
N PRO A 35 -2.76 -4.74 19.07
CA PRO A 35 -1.87 -5.42 18.15
C PRO A 35 -1.21 -6.68 18.76
N ASP A 36 -0.94 -7.69 17.93
CA ASP A 36 -0.22 -8.90 18.35
C ASP A 36 0.76 -9.32 17.23
N VAL A 37 2.02 -9.02 17.43
CA VAL A 37 3.08 -9.25 16.45
C VAL A 37 3.24 -10.72 16.07
N ARG A 38 2.98 -11.65 16.98
CA ARG A 38 3.10 -13.10 16.70
C ARG A 38 1.98 -13.59 15.82
N ARG A 39 0.76 -13.13 16.10
CA ARG A 39 -0.42 -13.42 15.30
C ARG A 39 -0.29 -12.86 13.88
N ASP A 40 0.31 -11.68 13.74
CA ASP A 40 0.59 -11.09 12.42
C ASP A 40 1.61 -11.92 11.64
N VAL A 41 2.68 -12.40 12.30
CA VAL A 41 3.62 -13.34 11.67
C VAL A 41 2.93 -14.64 11.26
N GLU A 42 2.05 -15.21 12.09
CA GLU A 42 1.27 -16.39 11.75
C GLU A 42 0.40 -16.18 10.49
N ALA A 43 -0.24 -15.02 10.36
CA ALA A 43 -1.00 -14.66 9.17
C ALA A 43 -0.11 -14.56 7.92
N CYS A 44 1.06 -13.94 8.03
CA CYS A 44 2.04 -13.84 6.94
C CYS A 44 2.57 -15.20 6.50
N VAL A 45 2.86 -16.10 7.46
CA VAL A 45 3.26 -17.51 7.19
C VAL A 45 2.14 -18.25 6.45
N ALA A 46 0.90 -18.13 6.92
CA ALA A 46 -0.24 -18.80 6.30
C ALA A 46 -0.46 -18.31 4.85
N VAL A 47 -0.40 -17.01 4.61
CA VAL A 47 -0.54 -16.45 3.26
C VAL A 47 0.61 -16.89 2.35
N ARG A 48 1.87 -16.78 2.79
CA ARG A 48 3.02 -17.23 1.98
C ARG A 48 2.91 -18.71 1.63
N LYS A 49 2.53 -19.55 2.59
CA LYS A 49 2.33 -20.99 2.36
C LYS A 49 1.22 -21.25 1.33
N ALA A 50 0.15 -20.49 1.34
CA ALA A 50 -0.98 -20.68 0.45
C ALA A 50 -0.67 -20.21 -0.98
N VAL A 51 -0.10 -19.05 -1.16
CA VAL A 51 0.15 -18.48 -2.50
C VAL A 51 1.51 -18.91 -3.09
N GLY A 52 2.48 -19.32 -2.26
CA GLY A 52 3.85 -19.61 -2.71
C GLY A 52 4.48 -18.37 -3.36
N ASP A 53 5.23 -18.57 -4.43
CA ASP A 53 5.92 -17.50 -5.18
C ASP A 53 5.05 -16.85 -6.28
N ARG A 54 3.74 -17.19 -6.30
CA ARG A 54 2.82 -16.71 -7.34
C ARG A 54 2.38 -15.26 -7.16
N MET A 55 2.58 -14.67 -6.00
CA MET A 55 2.27 -13.28 -5.68
C MET A 55 3.42 -12.62 -4.92
N ALA A 56 3.66 -11.34 -5.19
CA ALA A 56 4.43 -10.50 -4.27
C ALA A 56 3.60 -10.22 -3.01
N LEU A 57 4.23 -10.31 -1.84
CA LEU A 57 3.57 -10.11 -0.56
C LEU A 57 4.16 -8.90 0.16
N MET A 58 3.30 -8.14 0.81
CA MET A 58 3.65 -6.99 1.62
C MET A 58 2.84 -7.02 2.92
N LEU A 59 3.31 -6.33 3.93
CA LEU A 59 2.58 -6.17 5.18
C LEU A 59 2.52 -4.70 5.57
N ASP A 60 1.32 -4.26 5.92
CA ASP A 60 1.03 -2.99 6.54
C ASP A 60 0.35 -3.23 7.90
N PRO A 61 1.09 -3.19 9.02
CA PRO A 61 0.55 -3.38 10.36
C PRO A 61 0.05 -2.09 11.01
N TYR A 62 0.12 -0.95 10.32
CA TYR A 62 -0.44 0.34 10.71
C TYR A 62 -0.05 0.90 12.09
N HIS A 63 1.17 1.39 12.25
CA HIS A 63 1.66 2.28 13.34
C HIS A 63 1.69 1.74 14.79
N TYR A 64 1.25 0.53 15.06
CA TYR A 64 1.01 0.10 16.43
C TYR A 64 2.18 -0.55 17.16
N TYR A 65 3.27 -0.85 16.45
CA TYR A 65 4.37 -1.61 17.03
C TYR A 65 5.45 -0.73 17.69
N SER A 66 6.08 -1.29 18.71
CA SER A 66 7.33 -0.78 19.25
C SER A 66 8.49 -1.05 18.28
N ARG A 67 9.65 -0.38 18.48
CA ARG A 67 10.87 -0.68 17.70
C ARG A 67 11.22 -2.17 17.71
N ILE A 68 11.10 -2.81 18.88
CA ILE A 68 11.47 -4.22 19.07
C ILE A 68 10.52 -5.11 18.28
N ASP A 69 9.21 -4.87 18.39
CA ASP A 69 8.20 -5.66 17.68
C ASP A 69 8.27 -5.43 16.16
N ALA A 70 8.46 -4.18 15.72
CA ALA A 70 8.63 -3.85 14.30
C ALA A 70 9.86 -4.55 13.70
N CYS A 71 10.98 -4.58 14.42
CA CYS A 71 12.19 -5.29 13.99
C CYS A 71 11.98 -6.81 13.99
N TYR A 72 11.33 -7.38 15.00
CA TYR A 72 10.98 -8.79 15.04
C TYR A 72 10.10 -9.18 13.85
N LEU A 73 9.07 -8.40 13.59
CA LEU A 73 8.16 -8.57 12.46
C LEU A 73 8.90 -8.48 11.13
N GLY A 74 9.68 -7.42 10.93
CA GLY A 74 10.45 -7.22 9.70
C GLY A 74 11.43 -8.36 9.40
N ARG A 75 12.10 -8.92 10.42
CA ARG A 75 12.97 -10.09 10.25
C ARG A 75 12.19 -11.34 9.85
N ALA A 76 11.01 -11.56 10.42
CA ALA A 76 10.15 -12.67 10.03
C ALA A 76 9.65 -12.53 8.56
N LEU A 77 9.28 -11.32 8.16
CA LEU A 77 8.87 -11.03 6.78
C LEU A 77 10.03 -11.21 5.78
N GLN A 78 11.25 -10.88 6.18
CA GLN A 78 12.46 -11.07 5.39
C GLN A 78 12.71 -12.57 5.11
N GLU A 79 12.56 -13.44 6.11
CA GLU A 79 12.64 -14.89 5.95
C GLU A 79 11.52 -15.46 5.07
N LEU A 80 10.37 -14.77 5.02
CA LEU A 80 9.22 -15.13 4.19
C LEU A 80 9.26 -14.51 2.79
N ASP A 81 10.34 -13.82 2.41
CA ASP A 81 10.51 -13.16 1.11
C ASP A 81 9.37 -12.17 0.78
N PHE A 82 8.98 -11.35 1.76
CA PHE A 82 8.08 -10.23 1.54
C PHE A 82 8.79 -9.10 0.80
N ALA A 83 8.05 -8.30 0.03
CA ALA A 83 8.61 -7.21 -0.75
C ALA A 83 8.95 -5.99 0.11
N TRP A 84 8.14 -5.68 1.12
CA TRP A 84 8.38 -4.61 2.11
C TRP A 84 7.50 -4.76 3.35
N ILE A 85 7.90 -4.02 4.40
CA ILE A 85 7.06 -3.70 5.55
C ILE A 85 6.66 -2.22 5.47
N GLU A 86 5.38 -1.91 5.64
CA GLU A 86 4.83 -0.57 5.56
C GLU A 86 4.46 -0.06 6.95
N GLU A 87 4.90 1.14 7.27
CA GLU A 87 4.57 1.93 8.47
C GLU A 87 4.29 1.15 9.80
N PRO A 88 5.20 0.27 10.25
CA PRO A 88 4.93 -0.57 11.42
C PRO A 88 4.87 0.19 12.75
N MET A 89 5.44 1.39 12.81
CA MET A 89 5.53 2.23 14.01
C MET A 89 4.87 3.59 13.79
N ASP A 90 4.63 4.32 14.88
CA ASP A 90 4.16 5.69 14.80
C ASP A 90 5.10 6.55 13.91
N GLU A 91 4.53 7.24 12.96
CA GLU A 91 5.24 8.06 11.98
C GLU A 91 5.72 9.42 12.52
N ASP A 92 5.37 9.79 13.75
CA ASP A 92 5.93 10.98 14.39
C ASP A 92 7.42 10.82 14.75
N SER A 93 7.93 9.57 14.76
CA SER A 93 9.30 9.26 15.14
C SER A 93 10.19 8.85 13.96
N VAL A 94 10.62 9.81 13.13
CA VAL A 94 11.53 9.54 12.02
C VAL A 94 12.82 8.79 12.44
N SER A 95 13.34 9.06 13.66
CA SER A 95 14.52 8.36 14.17
C SER A 95 14.29 6.87 14.44
N SER A 96 13.03 6.46 14.68
CA SER A 96 12.69 5.05 14.81
C SER A 96 12.74 4.33 13.47
N TYR A 97 12.33 5.03 12.41
CA TYR A 97 12.39 4.50 11.05
C TYR A 97 13.81 4.46 10.48
N VAL A 98 14.64 5.48 10.74
CA VAL A 98 16.07 5.43 10.42
C VAL A 98 16.72 4.19 11.05
N TRP A 99 16.46 3.98 12.36
CA TRP A 99 16.96 2.81 13.05
C TRP A 99 16.43 1.50 12.45
N LEU A 100 15.13 1.42 12.10
CA LEU A 100 14.53 0.21 11.54
C LEU A 100 15.10 -0.12 10.15
N ALA A 101 15.27 0.88 9.30
CA ALA A 101 15.87 0.73 7.97
C ALA A 101 17.34 0.24 8.06
N ASP A 102 18.09 0.67 9.07
CA ASP A 102 19.45 0.17 9.33
C ASP A 102 19.49 -1.28 9.84
N GLU A 103 18.44 -1.73 10.55
CA GLU A 103 18.36 -3.08 11.15
C GLU A 103 17.84 -4.16 10.18
N LEU A 104 17.13 -3.79 9.14
CA LEU A 104 16.48 -4.71 8.23
C LEU A 104 17.17 -4.72 6.85
N GLN A 105 17.13 -5.90 6.20
CA GLN A 105 17.41 -6.00 4.76
C GLN A 105 16.10 -5.95 3.93
N LEU A 106 14.96 -6.12 4.60
CA LEU A 106 13.64 -5.95 4.01
C LEU A 106 13.39 -4.44 3.83
N PRO A 107 12.99 -3.98 2.64
CA PRO A 107 12.64 -2.58 2.42
C PRO A 107 11.58 -2.06 3.39
N VAL A 108 11.80 -0.87 3.94
CA VAL A 108 10.86 -0.14 4.76
C VAL A 108 10.13 0.87 3.90
N CYS A 109 8.80 0.79 3.85
CA CYS A 109 7.91 1.66 3.08
C CYS A 109 7.23 2.67 4.01
N GLY A 110 7.20 3.93 3.60
CA GLY A 110 6.59 5.04 4.34
C GLY A 110 7.07 6.41 3.84
N PRO A 111 6.72 7.50 4.53
CA PRO A 111 5.56 7.62 5.40
C PRO A 111 4.27 7.79 4.58
N GLU A 112 3.16 7.26 5.07
CA GLU A 112 1.86 7.45 4.42
C GLU A 112 1.09 8.61 5.06
N THR A 113 0.82 8.51 6.36
CA THR A 113 -0.08 9.39 7.10
C THR A 113 0.62 10.56 7.79
N ALA A 114 1.95 10.55 7.87
CA ALA A 114 2.71 11.59 8.56
C ALA A 114 2.35 13.01 8.07
N ALA A 115 2.14 13.91 9.02
CA ALA A 115 1.87 15.31 8.76
C ALA A 115 2.99 15.97 7.95
N GLY A 116 2.73 17.11 7.29
CA GLY A 116 3.73 17.87 6.53
C GLY A 116 3.85 17.45 5.05
N LYS A 117 3.12 16.42 4.63
CA LYS A 117 2.96 16.05 3.20
C LYS A 117 4.34 15.89 2.50
N LEU A 118 4.60 16.66 1.45
CA LEU A 118 5.86 16.60 0.70
C LEU A 118 7.10 16.94 1.54
N ARG A 119 7.00 17.84 2.53
CA ARG A 119 8.15 18.23 3.37
C ARG A 119 8.61 17.07 4.25
N THR A 120 7.66 16.35 4.84
CA THR A 120 7.96 15.17 5.65
C THR A 120 8.62 14.09 4.81
N ARG A 121 8.12 13.83 3.61
CA ARG A 121 8.74 12.85 2.70
C ARG A 121 10.18 13.24 2.36
N ALA A 122 10.43 14.51 2.07
CA ALA A 122 11.79 15.00 1.83
C ALA A 122 12.71 14.79 3.05
N GLU A 123 12.23 15.03 4.25
CA GLU A 123 12.99 14.80 5.48
C GLU A 123 13.28 13.31 5.69
N TRP A 124 12.29 12.46 5.51
CA TRP A 124 12.43 11.01 5.66
C TRP A 124 13.44 10.43 4.66
N ILE A 125 13.32 10.80 3.40
CA ILE A 125 14.24 10.38 2.33
C ILE A 125 15.68 10.83 2.65
N THR A 126 15.88 12.10 2.99
CA THR A 126 17.21 12.64 3.25
C THR A 126 17.87 12.07 4.51
N ARG A 127 17.08 11.55 5.45
CA ARG A 127 17.56 10.88 6.65
C ARG A 127 17.77 9.38 6.48
N GLY A 128 17.38 8.80 5.35
CA GLY A 128 17.43 7.34 5.15
C GLY A 128 16.44 6.59 6.03
N ALA A 129 15.28 7.17 6.29
CA ALA A 129 14.25 6.55 7.12
C ALA A 129 13.42 5.51 6.38
N VAL A 130 13.46 5.50 5.04
CA VAL A 130 12.72 4.58 4.18
C VAL A 130 13.52 4.22 2.93
N ASP A 131 13.29 3.02 2.42
CA ASP A 131 13.79 2.51 1.14
C ASP A 131 12.78 2.76 0.02
N ILE A 132 11.50 2.82 0.39
CA ILE A 132 10.37 3.09 -0.52
C ILE A 132 9.58 4.27 0.04
N CYS A 133 9.50 5.36 -0.72
CA CYS A 133 8.64 6.48 -0.36
C CYS A 133 7.18 6.10 -0.59
N ARG A 134 6.33 6.33 0.40
CA ARG A 134 4.88 6.13 0.30
C ARG A 134 4.19 7.48 0.13
N ALA A 135 3.36 7.62 -0.89
CA ALA A 135 2.60 8.84 -1.11
C ALA A 135 1.36 8.57 -1.97
N GLY A 136 0.24 9.12 -1.60
CA GLY A 136 -1.00 9.07 -2.37
C GLY A 136 -1.48 10.45 -2.79
N VAL A 137 -2.36 10.51 -3.77
CA VAL A 137 -2.97 11.78 -4.23
C VAL A 137 -3.69 12.49 -3.08
N GLY A 138 -4.41 11.73 -2.22
CA GLY A 138 -5.09 12.25 -1.04
C GLY A 138 -4.12 12.74 0.03
N ASP A 139 -3.09 11.94 0.31
CA ASP A 139 -2.17 12.14 1.44
C ASP A 139 -1.31 13.39 1.27
N VAL A 140 -0.82 13.64 0.06
CA VAL A 140 0.04 14.79 -0.23
C VAL A 140 -0.71 16.02 -0.74
N GLY A 141 -2.01 15.88 -1.07
CA GLY A 141 -2.89 16.97 -1.45
C GLY A 141 -2.96 17.23 -2.96
N GLY A 142 -2.88 16.21 -3.78
CA GLY A 142 -3.13 16.24 -5.21
C GLY A 142 -2.03 15.60 -6.07
N ILE A 143 -2.28 15.54 -7.37
CA ILE A 143 -1.34 14.96 -8.36
C ILE A 143 -0.02 15.76 -8.40
N THR A 144 -0.08 17.08 -8.38
CA THR A 144 1.14 17.92 -8.47
C THR A 144 2.14 17.66 -7.33
N PRO A 145 1.75 17.63 -6.04
CA PRO A 145 2.69 17.27 -4.98
C PRO A 145 3.10 15.79 -5.01
N LEU A 146 2.26 14.87 -5.48
CA LEU A 146 2.65 13.47 -5.68
C LEU A 146 3.77 13.34 -6.72
N MET A 147 3.65 14.00 -7.87
CA MET A 147 4.71 14.03 -8.88
C MET A 147 6.01 14.65 -8.36
N LYS A 148 5.93 15.65 -7.46
CA LYS A 148 7.13 16.19 -6.80
C LYS A 148 7.77 15.18 -5.84
N ALA A 149 6.98 14.39 -5.11
CA ALA A 149 7.49 13.31 -4.28
C ALA A 149 8.19 12.24 -5.14
N ALA A 150 7.59 11.89 -6.29
CA ALA A 150 8.17 10.95 -7.23
C ALA A 150 9.53 11.42 -7.79
N HIS A 151 9.61 12.66 -8.27
CA HIS A 151 10.88 13.21 -8.76
C HIS A 151 11.93 13.33 -7.64
N LEU A 152 11.50 13.60 -6.41
CA LEU A 152 12.41 13.60 -5.26
C LEU A 152 12.96 12.19 -5.00
N SER A 153 12.10 11.18 -4.97
CA SER A 153 12.50 9.78 -4.79
C SER A 153 13.46 9.34 -5.90
N GLU A 154 13.15 9.68 -7.16
CA GLU A 154 14.02 9.43 -8.30
C GLU A 154 15.41 10.07 -8.13
N ALA A 155 15.46 11.33 -7.68
CA ALA A 155 16.70 12.06 -7.46
C ALA A 155 17.59 11.42 -6.36
N PHE A 156 17.00 10.74 -5.41
CA PHE A 156 17.70 10.01 -4.35
C PHE A 156 17.91 8.51 -4.66
N GLY A 157 17.37 8.03 -5.79
CA GLY A 157 17.51 6.64 -6.21
C GLY A 157 16.72 5.64 -5.37
N ILE A 158 15.64 6.10 -4.70
CA ILE A 158 14.72 5.24 -3.96
C ILE A 158 13.43 5.02 -4.75
N ASP A 159 12.75 3.91 -4.46
CA ASP A 159 11.46 3.60 -5.08
C ASP A 159 10.33 4.47 -4.49
N LEU A 160 9.20 4.54 -5.18
CA LEU A 160 7.96 5.14 -4.68
C LEU A 160 6.79 4.21 -4.98
N GLU A 161 5.97 3.96 -3.97
CA GLU A 161 4.70 3.26 -4.11
C GLU A 161 3.53 4.24 -3.88
N VAL A 162 2.56 4.23 -4.79
CA VAL A 162 1.41 5.12 -4.73
C VAL A 162 0.34 4.53 -3.83
N HIS A 163 -0.02 5.27 -2.75
CA HIS A 163 -1.12 4.89 -1.87
C HIS A 163 -2.48 5.14 -2.52
N GLY A 164 -3.35 4.15 -2.40
CA GLY A 164 -4.75 4.23 -2.77
C GLY A 164 -5.02 4.17 -4.28
N GLY A 165 -6.21 3.67 -4.58
CA GLY A 165 -6.71 3.53 -5.94
C GLY A 165 -7.37 4.79 -6.49
N GLY A 166 -8.05 4.61 -7.62
CA GLY A 166 -8.80 5.63 -8.33
C GLY A 166 -8.03 6.24 -9.49
N ALA A 167 -8.78 6.86 -10.39
CA ALA A 167 -8.22 7.35 -11.66
C ALA A 167 -7.05 8.33 -11.50
N ALA A 168 -7.09 9.21 -10.48
CA ALA A 168 -5.99 10.16 -10.24
C ALA A 168 -4.68 9.47 -9.83
N SER A 169 -4.76 8.45 -8.95
CA SER A 169 -3.62 7.63 -8.54
C SER A 169 -3.09 6.82 -9.72
N LEU A 170 -3.96 6.25 -10.54
CA LEU A 170 -3.58 5.49 -11.74
C LEU A 170 -2.84 6.35 -12.76
N HIS A 171 -3.36 7.56 -13.07
CA HIS A 171 -2.69 8.51 -13.97
C HIS A 171 -1.32 8.92 -13.44
N ALA A 172 -1.21 9.19 -12.13
CA ALA A 172 0.07 9.54 -11.52
C ALA A 172 1.06 8.37 -11.60
N LEU A 173 0.63 7.16 -11.23
CA LEU A 173 1.44 5.95 -11.31
C LEU A 173 1.98 5.70 -12.72
N CYS A 174 1.12 5.83 -13.74
CA CYS A 174 1.53 5.68 -15.14
C CYS A 174 2.49 6.77 -15.63
N ALA A 175 2.50 7.95 -14.99
CA ALA A 175 3.37 9.08 -15.34
C ALA A 175 4.70 9.06 -14.57
N ILE A 176 4.83 8.27 -13.51
CA ILE A 176 6.04 8.16 -12.69
C ILE A 176 7.08 7.35 -13.43
N GLY A 177 8.28 7.94 -13.63
CA GLY A 177 9.40 7.30 -14.33
C GLY A 177 10.18 6.29 -13.49
N ILE A 178 10.03 6.32 -12.16
CA ILE A 178 10.61 5.37 -11.23
C ILE A 178 9.71 4.17 -11.00
N ARG A 179 10.27 3.11 -10.44
CA ARG A 179 9.53 1.85 -10.22
C ARG A 179 8.44 2.01 -9.16
N GLY A 180 7.22 2.39 -9.59
CA GLY A 180 6.01 2.05 -8.88
C GLY A 180 5.50 0.75 -9.49
N ARG A 181 5.39 -0.32 -8.72
CA ARG A 181 5.13 -1.65 -9.28
C ARG A 181 3.67 -1.99 -9.34
N TYR A 182 2.88 -1.47 -8.37
CA TYR A 182 1.55 -1.96 -8.15
C TYR A 182 0.54 -0.82 -8.08
N TYR A 183 -0.56 -0.99 -8.80
CA TYR A 183 -1.76 -0.20 -8.59
C TYR A 183 -2.54 -0.82 -7.44
N GLU A 184 -2.78 -0.05 -6.38
CA GLU A 184 -3.41 -0.52 -5.17
C GLU A 184 -4.92 -0.44 -5.23
N ARG A 185 -5.58 -1.53 -4.88
CA ARG A 185 -7.02 -1.60 -4.61
C ARG A 185 -7.23 -1.96 -3.14
N GLY A 186 -7.91 -1.10 -2.40
CA GLY A 186 -8.15 -1.31 -0.98
C GLY A 186 -9.27 -2.30 -0.71
N LEU A 187 -9.00 -3.59 -0.82
CA LEU A 187 -9.93 -4.67 -0.47
C LEU A 187 -10.04 -4.90 1.06
N LEU A 188 -9.83 -3.84 1.84
CA LEU A 188 -9.85 -3.89 3.32
C LEU A 188 -11.23 -4.24 3.87
N HIS A 189 -12.27 -3.86 3.16
CA HIS A 189 -13.63 -4.05 3.61
C HIS A 189 -14.29 -5.16 2.80
N PRO A 190 -14.71 -6.28 3.44
CA PRO A 190 -15.35 -7.38 2.71
C PRO A 190 -16.69 -6.99 2.04
N HIS A 191 -17.18 -5.79 2.32
CA HIS A 191 -18.42 -5.26 1.74
C HIS A 191 -18.17 -4.25 0.61
N LEU A 192 -16.92 -3.92 0.28
CA LEU A 192 -16.60 -3.11 -0.89
C LEU A 192 -16.49 -4.02 -2.11
N ASP A 193 -17.39 -3.83 -3.04
CA ASP A 193 -17.32 -4.46 -4.36
C ASP A 193 -16.55 -3.54 -5.31
N TYR A 194 -15.34 -3.96 -5.67
CA TYR A 194 -14.48 -3.22 -6.61
C TYR A 194 -14.81 -3.53 -8.07
N GLU A 195 -15.77 -4.40 -8.32
CA GLU A 195 -16.28 -4.69 -9.66
C GLU A 195 -17.52 -3.83 -9.98
N GLU A 196 -18.05 -3.12 -8.97
CA GLU A 196 -19.13 -2.15 -9.16
C GLU A 196 -18.60 -0.71 -9.15
N PRO A 197 -19.10 0.16 -10.03
CA PRO A 197 -18.73 1.58 -10.00
C PRO A 197 -19.27 2.24 -8.73
N LYS A 198 -18.53 3.25 -8.25
CA LYS A 198 -19.03 4.11 -7.17
C LYS A 198 -20.35 4.77 -7.61
N PRO A 199 -21.29 5.05 -6.69
CA PRO A 199 -22.63 5.56 -7.06
C PRO A 199 -22.65 6.84 -7.92
N TRP A 200 -21.59 7.63 -7.84
CA TRP A 200 -21.43 8.87 -8.63
C TRP A 200 -20.69 8.70 -9.94
N LEU A 201 -20.37 7.45 -10.34
CA LEU A 201 -19.69 7.12 -11.59
C LEU A 201 -20.59 6.27 -12.47
N CYS A 202 -20.61 6.55 -13.77
CA CYS A 202 -21.36 5.76 -14.75
C CYS A 202 -20.67 4.43 -15.12
N ALA A 203 -19.38 4.31 -14.82
CA ALA A 203 -18.59 3.11 -15.09
C ALA A 203 -17.48 2.93 -14.05
N LEU A 204 -16.94 1.72 -13.97
CA LEU A 204 -15.79 1.42 -13.12
C LEU A 204 -14.56 2.22 -13.58
N GLU A 205 -13.90 2.91 -12.65
CA GLU A 205 -12.76 3.80 -12.97
C GLU A 205 -11.46 3.06 -13.26
N ASP A 206 -11.35 1.81 -12.82
CA ASP A 206 -10.12 1.04 -12.81
C ASP A 206 -10.35 -0.46 -13.09
N PRO A 207 -11.05 -0.83 -14.19
CA PRO A 207 -11.30 -2.23 -14.51
C PRO A 207 -9.96 -2.96 -14.72
N MET A 208 -9.83 -4.13 -14.07
CA MET A 208 -8.67 -5.00 -14.23
C MET A 208 -8.93 -5.99 -15.38
N ASP A 209 -7.97 -6.15 -16.28
CA ASP A 209 -8.05 -7.13 -17.35
C ASP A 209 -7.70 -8.56 -16.90
N GLU A 210 -7.88 -9.54 -17.76
CA GLU A 210 -7.57 -10.96 -17.49
C GLU A 210 -6.08 -11.21 -17.19
N GLY A 211 -5.20 -10.28 -17.57
CA GLY A 211 -3.78 -10.31 -17.26
C GLY A 211 -3.42 -9.75 -15.89
N GLY A 212 -4.39 -9.20 -15.17
CA GLY A 212 -4.18 -8.54 -13.87
C GLY A 212 -3.65 -7.12 -13.99
N PHE A 213 -3.86 -6.46 -15.13
CA PHE A 213 -3.46 -5.07 -15.36
C PHE A 213 -4.65 -4.13 -15.32
N VAL A 214 -4.42 -2.93 -14.80
CA VAL A 214 -5.35 -1.81 -14.84
C VAL A 214 -4.82 -0.76 -15.82
N HIS A 215 -5.69 -0.26 -16.69
CA HIS A 215 -5.31 0.63 -17.76
C HIS A 215 -5.80 2.06 -17.52
N VAL A 216 -4.91 3.02 -17.73
CA VAL A 216 -5.27 4.44 -17.64
C VAL A 216 -6.18 4.84 -18.80
N SER A 217 -7.27 5.55 -18.49
CA SER A 217 -8.17 6.08 -19.51
C SER A 217 -7.46 7.08 -20.42
N GLN A 218 -7.80 7.06 -21.73
CA GLN A 218 -7.33 8.02 -22.71
C GLN A 218 -8.35 9.15 -22.94
N GLY A 219 -9.44 9.19 -22.18
CA GLY A 219 -10.45 10.24 -22.23
C GLY A 219 -9.97 11.57 -21.66
N PRO A 220 -10.73 12.66 -21.83
CA PRO A 220 -10.39 13.98 -21.30
C PRO A 220 -10.28 13.98 -19.77
N GLY A 221 -9.37 14.77 -19.24
CA GLY A 221 -9.13 14.88 -17.79
C GLY A 221 -8.64 13.55 -17.19
N LEU A 222 -9.35 13.02 -16.20
CA LEU A 222 -9.09 11.69 -15.62
C LEU A 222 -9.82 10.56 -16.35
N GLY A 223 -10.56 10.88 -17.41
CA GLY A 223 -11.32 9.90 -18.18
C GLY A 223 -12.52 9.30 -17.43
N LEU A 224 -13.01 10.01 -16.42
CA LEU A 224 -14.17 9.59 -15.64
C LEU A 224 -15.47 10.10 -16.26
N GLU A 225 -16.48 9.26 -16.27
CA GLU A 225 -17.86 9.63 -16.59
C GLU A 225 -18.65 9.74 -15.29
N ILE A 226 -18.98 11.00 -14.94
CA ILE A 226 -19.61 11.34 -13.66
C ILE A 226 -21.13 11.38 -13.82
N ASP A 227 -21.85 10.69 -12.94
CA ASP A 227 -23.30 10.80 -12.79
C ASP A 227 -23.68 12.08 -12.04
N PHE A 228 -23.88 13.15 -12.79
CA PHE A 228 -24.28 14.43 -12.21
C PHE A 228 -25.75 14.44 -11.74
N GLU A 229 -26.59 13.52 -12.18
CA GLU A 229 -27.95 13.41 -11.68
C GLU A 229 -27.93 12.84 -10.26
N TYR A 230 -27.16 11.79 -10.04
CA TYR A 230 -26.94 11.23 -8.70
C TYR A 230 -26.36 12.28 -7.72
N ILE A 231 -25.36 13.06 -8.15
CA ILE A 231 -24.71 14.06 -7.26
C ILE A 231 -25.67 15.21 -6.88
N ARG A 232 -26.69 15.52 -7.72
CA ARG A 232 -27.65 16.60 -7.46
C ARG A 232 -28.87 16.15 -6.65
N ALA A 233 -29.13 14.85 -6.57
CA ALA A 233 -30.25 14.29 -5.81
C ALA A 233 -29.93 14.27 -4.30
#